data_af39d8831574b92914669b0b162c77de
#
_entry.id   af39d8831574b92914669b0b162c77de
#
_cell.length_a   1.000
_cell.length_b   1.000
_cell.length_c   1.000
_cell.angle_alpha   90.00
_cell.angle_beta   90.00
_cell.angle_gamma   90.00
#
_symmetry.space_group_name_H-M   'P 1'
#
loop_
_entity.id
_entity.type
_entity.pdbx_description
1 polymer ?
#
loop_
_entity_poly.entity_id
_entity_poly.type
_entity_poly.pdbx_seq_one_letter_code
_entity_poly.pdbx_strand_id
1 'polypeptide(L)'
;LEHDGFEESNDMGMSYVRNADGVVTQADVLIYGDTETTPFTWTYDADGFLTNISSPNLSLRSLSYRDGNLVRFRNTSFKYSDPTLVNHPSAADVVWGYMALMEKNDPFIYIPYLLGWYTKASAHLPTTLLEPSPTGAGTVERPLTYEFDEDGYVTKMSWGSVYIVFVY
;
A
#
# COMPACT_ATOMS: atom_id res chain seq x y z
N LEU A 1 -3.48 27.80 -7.73
CA LEU A 1 -2.62 26.99 -8.59
C LEU A 1 -3.21 27.06 -9.99
N GLU A 2 -2.51 27.72 -10.91
CA GLU A 2 -2.87 27.79 -12.32
C GLU A 2 -2.68 26.40 -12.93
N HIS A 3 -3.75 25.87 -13.50
CA HIS A 3 -3.68 24.69 -14.35
C HIS A 3 -3.14 25.12 -15.72
N ASP A 4 -1.88 24.90 -15.95
CA ASP A 4 -1.35 24.89 -17.33
C ASP A 4 -1.96 23.67 -18.06
N GLY A 5 -2.44 23.93 -19.25
CA GLY A 5 -3.28 23.02 -20.02
C GLY A 5 -2.70 21.62 -20.18
N PHE A 6 -3.52 20.63 -19.82
CA PHE A 6 -3.25 19.23 -20.10
C PHE A 6 -3.21 18.99 -21.62
N GLU A 7 -2.10 18.52 -22.12
CA GLU A 7 -2.06 17.94 -23.47
C GLU A 7 -2.84 16.61 -23.48
N GLU A 8 -3.55 16.31 -24.55
CA GLU A 8 -4.50 15.18 -24.69
C GLU A 8 -3.90 13.77 -24.57
N SER A 9 -2.73 13.57 -24.02
CA SER A 9 -2.10 12.27 -23.97
C SER A 9 -1.62 11.90 -22.58
N ASN A 10 -2.33 11.04 -21.91
CA ASN A 10 -1.86 10.20 -20.83
C ASN A 10 -1.69 10.83 -19.43
N ASP A 11 -2.22 12.00 -19.14
CA ASP A 11 -2.00 12.64 -17.87
C ASP A 11 -3.06 12.25 -16.83
N MET A 12 -2.61 11.81 -15.66
CA MET A 12 -3.45 11.62 -14.48
C MET A 12 -3.26 12.84 -13.58
N GLY A 13 -4.38 13.53 -13.27
CA GLY A 13 -4.39 14.64 -12.33
C GLY A 13 -4.92 14.21 -10.97
N MET A 14 -4.34 14.73 -9.88
CA MET A 14 -4.83 14.47 -8.54
C MET A 14 -4.77 15.73 -7.70
N SER A 15 -5.89 16.09 -7.07
CA SER A 15 -5.93 17.03 -5.95
C SER A 15 -6.28 16.28 -4.68
N TYR A 16 -5.76 16.68 -3.52
CA TYR A 16 -5.99 15.98 -2.27
C TYR A 16 -6.17 16.92 -1.07
N VAL A 17 -6.90 16.43 -0.08
CA VAL A 17 -7.16 17.12 1.18
C VAL A 17 -6.43 16.38 2.29
N ARG A 18 -5.70 17.14 3.11
CA ARG A 18 -5.07 16.64 4.34
C ARG A 18 -5.82 17.16 5.56
N ASN A 19 -5.87 16.35 6.62
CA ASN A 19 -6.32 16.79 7.93
C ASN A 19 -5.24 17.62 8.64
N ALA A 20 -5.51 18.03 9.88
CA ALA A 20 -4.59 18.83 10.68
C ALA A 20 -3.25 18.13 10.97
N ASP A 21 -3.23 16.80 10.96
CA ASP A 21 -2.04 15.99 11.19
C ASP A 21 -1.24 15.73 9.90
N GLY A 22 -1.66 16.33 8.78
CA GLY A 22 -1.02 16.16 7.47
C GLY A 22 -1.40 14.88 6.73
N VAL A 23 -2.36 14.13 7.25
CA VAL A 23 -2.82 12.86 6.68
C VAL A 23 -3.82 13.10 5.56
N VAL A 24 -3.67 12.41 4.43
CA VAL A 24 -4.62 12.49 3.32
C VAL A 24 -5.92 11.79 3.70
N THR A 25 -7.04 12.49 3.57
CA THR A 25 -8.38 11.97 3.88
C THR A 25 -9.27 11.89 2.65
N GLN A 26 -9.01 12.73 1.65
CA GLN A 26 -9.76 12.76 0.39
C GLN A 26 -8.81 13.09 -0.77
N ALA A 27 -9.16 12.62 -1.95
CA ALA A 27 -8.59 13.10 -3.20
C ALA A 27 -9.64 13.06 -4.31
N ASP A 28 -9.54 14.02 -5.25
CA ASP A 28 -10.24 13.98 -6.52
C ASP A 28 -9.22 13.59 -7.59
N VAL A 29 -9.50 12.54 -8.32
CA VAL A 29 -8.59 11.97 -9.30
C VAL A 29 -9.20 12.04 -10.68
N LEU A 30 -8.50 12.70 -11.58
CA LEU A 30 -8.79 12.65 -13.01
C LEU A 30 -8.08 11.42 -13.58
N ILE A 31 -8.86 10.40 -13.93
CA ILE A 31 -8.33 9.21 -14.58
C ILE A 31 -8.22 9.50 -16.07
N TYR A 32 -7.14 9.02 -16.64
CA TYR A 32 -6.83 9.08 -18.05
C TYR A 32 -8.05 8.87 -18.97
N GLY A 33 -8.31 9.85 -19.82
CA GLY A 33 -9.43 9.83 -20.76
C GLY A 33 -10.78 10.26 -20.18
N ASP A 34 -10.86 10.52 -18.88
CA ASP A 34 -12.07 11.03 -18.25
C ASP A 34 -12.12 12.56 -18.31
N THR A 35 -13.32 13.11 -18.43
CA THR A 35 -13.59 14.55 -18.36
C THR A 35 -13.97 15.02 -16.96
N GLU A 36 -14.23 14.08 -16.04
CA GLU A 36 -14.65 14.34 -14.67
C GLU A 36 -13.74 13.63 -13.67
N THR A 37 -13.50 14.26 -12.54
CA THR A 37 -12.74 13.66 -11.46
C THR A 37 -13.56 12.63 -10.71
N THR A 38 -12.89 11.57 -10.23
CA THR A 38 -13.48 10.57 -9.35
C THR A 38 -13.05 10.86 -7.91
N PRO A 39 -13.98 11.04 -6.96
CA PRO A 39 -13.64 11.28 -5.57
C PRO A 39 -13.23 9.98 -4.88
N PHE A 40 -12.15 10.07 -4.08
CA PHE A 40 -11.64 9.02 -3.20
C PHE A 40 -11.63 9.46 -1.76
N THR A 41 -11.88 8.52 -0.86
CA THR A 41 -11.83 8.74 0.59
C THR A 41 -10.94 7.70 1.24
N TRP A 42 -10.03 8.17 2.10
CA TRP A 42 -9.18 7.35 2.98
C TRP A 42 -9.74 7.39 4.39
N THR A 43 -9.96 6.22 4.98
CA THR A 43 -10.47 6.08 6.36
C THR A 43 -9.43 5.43 7.24
N TYR A 44 -9.22 6.00 8.42
CA TYR A 44 -8.24 5.52 9.40
C TYR A 44 -8.96 5.10 10.68
N ASP A 45 -8.37 4.16 11.41
CA ASP A 45 -8.81 3.81 12.74
C ASP A 45 -8.31 4.82 13.80
N ALA A 46 -8.69 4.57 15.07
CA ALA A 46 -8.29 5.44 16.19
C ALA A 46 -6.77 5.42 16.45
N ASP A 47 -6.08 4.38 16.02
CA ASP A 47 -4.63 4.24 16.14
C ASP A 47 -3.87 4.86 14.96
N GLY A 48 -4.58 5.36 13.95
CA GLY A 48 -4.03 6.03 12.78
C GLY A 48 -3.61 5.08 11.65
N PHE A 49 -4.03 3.82 11.66
CA PHE A 49 -3.84 2.92 10.53
C PHE A 49 -4.89 3.14 9.45
N LEU A 50 -4.47 3.12 8.20
CA LEU A 50 -5.39 3.20 7.05
C LEU A 50 -6.22 1.91 6.96
N THR A 51 -7.54 2.02 7.12
CA THR A 51 -8.44 0.86 7.14
C THR A 51 -9.23 0.68 5.86
N ASN A 52 -9.45 1.76 5.11
CA ASN A 52 -10.23 1.69 3.89
C ASN A 52 -9.85 2.78 2.89
N ILE A 53 -9.92 2.42 1.61
CA ILE A 53 -9.88 3.35 0.48
C ILE A 53 -11.15 3.10 -0.33
N SER A 54 -11.97 4.10 -0.52
CA SER A 54 -13.26 3.99 -1.21
C SER A 54 -13.48 5.08 -2.25
N SER A 55 -14.25 4.73 -3.26
CA SER A 55 -14.79 5.62 -4.27
C SER A 55 -16.19 5.15 -4.68
N PRO A 56 -17.08 6.04 -5.14
CA PRO A 56 -18.42 5.66 -5.58
C PRO A 56 -18.47 4.55 -6.63
N ASN A 57 -17.47 4.47 -7.49
CA ASN A 57 -17.42 3.58 -8.63
C ASN A 57 -16.45 2.41 -8.50
N LEU A 58 -15.76 2.26 -7.36
CA LEU A 58 -14.74 1.23 -7.17
C LEU A 58 -15.04 0.38 -5.95
N SER A 59 -14.71 -0.89 -6.06
CA SER A 59 -14.80 -1.85 -4.94
C SER A 59 -13.98 -1.35 -3.76
N LEU A 60 -14.56 -1.45 -2.57
CA LEU A 60 -13.91 -1.11 -1.32
C LEU A 60 -12.59 -1.87 -1.17
N ARG A 61 -11.54 -1.15 -0.83
CA ARG A 61 -10.24 -1.70 -0.49
C ARG A 61 -10.08 -1.69 1.01
N SER A 62 -10.49 -2.79 1.65
CA SER A 62 -10.40 -2.94 3.10
C SER A 62 -9.04 -3.47 3.54
N LEU A 63 -8.53 -2.86 4.59
CA LEU A 63 -7.33 -3.28 5.29
C LEU A 63 -7.69 -3.68 6.71
N SER A 64 -7.02 -4.70 7.23
CA SER A 64 -7.25 -5.14 8.62
C SER A 64 -5.91 -5.25 9.33
N TYR A 65 -5.87 -4.72 10.55
CA TYR A 65 -4.68 -4.74 11.40
C TYR A 65 -4.94 -5.55 12.67
N ARG A 66 -3.88 -6.12 13.20
CA ARG A 66 -3.86 -6.80 14.49
C ARG A 66 -2.49 -6.61 15.13
N ASP A 67 -2.47 -6.18 16.39
CA ASP A 67 -1.25 -5.96 17.16
C ASP A 67 -0.24 -5.06 16.44
N GLY A 68 -0.74 -4.00 15.79
CA GLY A 68 0.07 -3.05 15.04
C GLY A 68 0.59 -3.56 13.69
N ASN A 69 0.10 -4.70 13.18
CA ASN A 69 0.54 -5.30 11.93
C ASN A 69 -0.62 -5.42 10.94
N LEU A 70 -0.37 -5.16 9.66
CA LEU A 70 -1.33 -5.38 8.59
C LEU A 70 -1.51 -6.88 8.37
N VAL A 71 -2.67 -7.44 8.76
CA VAL A 71 -2.94 -8.87 8.62
C VAL A 71 -3.71 -9.24 7.36
N ARG A 72 -4.37 -8.26 6.73
CA ARG A 72 -5.11 -8.50 5.49
C ARG A 72 -5.22 -7.24 4.64
N PHE A 73 -5.03 -7.42 3.34
CA PHE A 73 -5.36 -6.47 2.30
C PHE A 73 -6.05 -7.20 1.15
N ARG A 74 -7.31 -6.84 0.87
CA ARG A 74 -8.17 -7.54 -0.12
C ARG A 74 -8.21 -9.05 0.15
N ASN A 75 -7.69 -9.84 -0.79
CA ASN A 75 -7.63 -11.30 -0.74
C ASN A 75 -6.28 -11.84 -0.25
N THR A 76 -5.32 -10.97 -0.03
CA THR A 76 -4.00 -11.31 0.51
C THR A 76 -4.01 -11.19 2.02
N SER A 77 -3.47 -12.17 2.73
CA SER A 77 -3.28 -12.12 4.17
C SER A 77 -1.80 -12.30 4.51
N PHE A 78 -1.41 -11.81 5.68
CA PHE A 78 -0.04 -11.80 6.17
C PHE A 78 0.03 -12.53 7.51
N LYS A 79 1.01 -13.41 7.69
CA LYS A 79 1.33 -14.04 8.98
C LYS A 79 2.63 -13.47 9.54
N TYR A 80 2.65 -13.30 10.84
CA TYR A 80 3.76 -12.78 11.64
C TYR A 80 4.09 -13.82 12.72
N SER A 81 4.97 -14.77 12.39
CA SER A 81 5.34 -15.87 13.30
C SER A 81 6.68 -15.65 14.00
N ASP A 82 7.44 -14.63 13.59
CA ASP A 82 8.72 -14.28 14.19
C ASP A 82 8.66 -12.84 14.76
N PRO A 83 8.55 -12.70 16.09
CA PRO A 83 8.51 -11.38 16.73
C PRO A 83 9.85 -10.63 16.71
N THR A 84 10.93 -11.28 16.29
CA THR A 84 12.23 -10.63 16.19
C THR A 84 12.41 -9.87 14.88
N LEU A 85 11.57 -10.14 13.88
CA LEU A 85 11.55 -9.43 12.62
C LEU A 85 10.82 -8.08 12.77
N VAL A 86 11.45 -7.13 13.41
CA VAL A 86 10.92 -5.78 13.59
C VAL A 86 11.03 -5.02 12.28
N ASN A 87 9.95 -4.35 11.91
CA ASN A 87 9.96 -3.44 10.76
C ASN A 87 10.53 -2.08 11.19
N HIS A 88 11.68 -1.71 10.65
CA HIS A 88 12.19 -0.36 10.84
C HIS A 88 11.46 0.59 9.89
N PRO A 89 10.62 1.50 10.41
CA PRO A 89 9.88 2.41 9.56
C PRO A 89 10.86 3.41 8.95
N SER A 90 11.28 3.12 7.74
CA SER A 90 11.85 4.12 6.84
C SER A 90 10.70 4.85 6.14
N ALA A 91 11.00 5.80 5.27
CA ALA A 91 10.00 6.45 4.43
C ALA A 91 9.16 5.46 3.59
N ALA A 92 9.58 4.19 3.50
CA ALA A 92 8.91 3.13 2.77
C ALA A 92 8.61 1.94 3.69
N ASP A 93 7.35 1.72 4.04
CA ASP A 93 6.90 0.48 4.65
C ASP A 93 7.06 -0.68 3.65
N VAL A 94 7.80 -1.71 4.04
CA VAL A 94 8.08 -2.89 3.21
C VAL A 94 6.80 -3.61 2.77
N VAL A 95 5.79 -3.70 3.66
CA VAL A 95 4.50 -4.34 3.36
C VAL A 95 3.72 -3.52 2.34
N TRP A 96 3.72 -2.19 2.50
CA TRP A 96 3.11 -1.27 1.54
C TRP A 96 3.85 -1.26 0.21
N GLY A 97 5.18 -1.38 0.21
CA GLY A 97 6.00 -1.52 -0.99
C GLY A 97 5.63 -2.77 -1.79
N TYR A 98 5.44 -3.90 -1.11
CA TYR A 98 4.92 -5.11 -1.74
C TYR A 98 3.54 -4.89 -2.37
N MET A 99 2.60 -4.30 -1.63
CA MET A 99 1.25 -4.03 -2.15
C MET A 99 1.26 -3.08 -3.34
N ALA A 100 2.05 -2.01 -3.27
CA ALA A 100 2.20 -1.06 -4.37
C ALA A 100 2.74 -1.73 -5.64
N LEU A 101 3.68 -2.66 -5.51
CA LEU A 101 4.21 -3.42 -6.64
C LEU A 101 3.17 -4.39 -7.22
N MET A 102 2.46 -5.13 -6.37
CA MET A 102 1.45 -6.09 -6.80
C MET A 102 0.23 -5.41 -7.43
N GLU A 103 -0.10 -4.22 -6.95
CA GLU A 103 -1.21 -3.39 -7.43
C GLU A 103 -0.71 -2.21 -8.31
N LYS A 104 0.39 -2.41 -9.04
CA LYS A 104 1.03 -1.35 -9.86
C LYS A 104 0.11 -0.68 -10.89
N ASN A 105 -0.98 -1.35 -11.26
CA ASN A 105 -2.01 -0.79 -12.14
C ASN A 105 -3.13 -0.08 -11.34
N ASP A 106 -3.00 0.00 -10.00
CA ASP A 106 -3.93 0.67 -9.13
C ASP A 106 -3.28 1.96 -8.58
N PRO A 107 -3.51 3.11 -9.22
CA PRO A 107 -2.89 4.37 -8.82
C PRO A 107 -3.23 4.77 -7.37
N PHE A 108 -4.35 4.28 -6.83
CA PHE A 108 -4.81 4.60 -5.47
C PHE A 108 -4.03 3.87 -4.37
N ILE A 109 -3.28 2.85 -4.72
CA ILE A 109 -2.33 2.17 -3.83
C ILE A 109 -0.92 2.70 -4.08
N TYR A 110 -0.53 2.74 -5.35
CA TYR A 110 0.82 3.03 -5.79
C TYR A 110 1.24 4.49 -5.51
N ILE A 111 0.40 5.48 -5.88
CA ILE A 111 0.74 6.89 -5.74
C ILE A 111 0.84 7.32 -4.26
N PRO A 112 -0.15 7.02 -3.39
CA PRO A 112 -0.02 7.33 -1.97
C PRO A 112 1.21 6.71 -1.33
N TYR A 113 1.61 5.50 -1.73
CA TYR A 113 2.84 4.88 -1.27
C TYR A 113 4.07 5.70 -1.65
N LEU A 114 4.23 6.05 -2.95
CA LEU A 114 5.35 6.85 -3.43
C LEU A 114 5.44 8.23 -2.78
N LEU A 115 4.30 8.81 -2.42
CA LEU A 115 4.22 10.13 -1.78
C LEU A 115 4.33 10.06 -0.25
N GLY A 116 4.47 8.87 0.33
CA GLY A 116 4.57 8.70 1.78
C GLY A 116 3.31 9.10 2.54
N TRP A 117 2.13 8.96 1.92
CA TRP A 117 0.86 9.39 2.51
C TRP A 117 0.30 8.38 3.53
N TYR A 118 0.86 7.20 3.62
CA TYR A 118 0.50 6.21 4.62
C TYR A 118 1.11 6.57 5.96
N THR A 119 0.26 6.70 6.96
CA THR A 119 0.61 7.32 8.24
C THR A 119 1.31 6.40 9.21
N LYS A 120 1.16 5.09 9.04
CA LYS A 120 1.68 4.13 10.02
C LYS A 120 2.07 2.81 9.36
N ALA A 121 3.33 2.45 9.54
CA ALA A 121 3.87 1.18 9.09
C ALA A 121 3.47 0.03 10.03
N SER A 122 3.49 -1.20 9.54
CA SER A 122 3.41 -2.40 10.38
C SER A 122 4.58 -2.45 11.36
N ALA A 123 4.33 -2.88 12.60
CA ALA A 123 5.36 -2.98 13.63
C ALA A 123 6.41 -4.06 13.33
N HIS A 124 6.01 -5.12 12.62
CA HIS A 124 6.86 -6.26 12.27
C HIS A 124 6.81 -6.54 10.77
N LEU A 125 7.78 -7.33 10.32
CA LEU A 125 7.81 -7.87 8.96
C LEU A 125 7.05 -9.20 8.91
N PRO A 126 6.18 -9.42 7.92
CA PRO A 126 5.46 -10.69 7.79
C PRO A 126 6.42 -11.82 7.42
N THR A 127 6.16 -13.01 7.95
CA THR A 127 6.93 -14.22 7.63
C THR A 127 6.35 -15.01 6.47
N THR A 128 5.06 -14.78 6.17
CA THR A 128 4.35 -15.54 5.13
C THR A 128 3.25 -14.69 4.50
N LEU A 129 3.14 -14.77 3.18
CA LEU A 129 1.99 -14.32 2.41
C LEU A 129 1.01 -15.48 2.22
N LEU A 130 -0.28 -15.17 2.27
CA LEU A 130 -1.38 -16.06 1.95
C LEU A 130 -2.16 -15.45 0.80
N GLU A 131 -2.00 -16.02 -0.38
CA GLU A 131 -2.66 -15.55 -1.60
C GLU A 131 -3.73 -16.54 -2.06
N PRO A 132 -4.81 -16.07 -2.73
CA PRO A 132 -5.74 -16.98 -3.39
C PRO A 132 -5.00 -17.89 -4.37
N SER A 133 -5.38 -19.17 -4.40
CA SER A 133 -4.80 -20.09 -5.38
C SER A 133 -5.17 -19.65 -6.81
N PRO A 134 -4.21 -19.67 -7.76
CA PRO A 134 -4.50 -19.41 -9.17
C PRO A 134 -5.54 -20.37 -9.78
N THR A 135 -5.73 -21.53 -9.16
CA THR A 135 -6.74 -22.53 -9.61
C THR A 135 -8.13 -22.26 -9.04
N GLY A 136 -8.29 -21.20 -8.25
CA GLY A 136 -9.56 -20.82 -7.60
C GLY A 136 -9.94 -21.64 -6.37
N ALA A 137 -9.16 -22.65 -6.00
CA ALA A 137 -9.42 -23.49 -4.84
C ALA A 137 -8.35 -23.27 -3.74
N GLY A 138 -8.76 -22.68 -2.61
CA GLY A 138 -7.92 -22.53 -1.43
C GLY A 138 -6.93 -21.35 -1.50
N THR A 139 -5.89 -21.45 -0.67
CA THR A 139 -4.87 -20.41 -0.46
C THR A 139 -3.49 -21.01 -0.67
N VAL A 140 -2.58 -20.25 -1.28
CA VAL A 140 -1.16 -20.60 -1.41
C VAL A 140 -0.38 -19.84 -0.35
N GLU A 141 0.43 -20.56 0.43
CA GLU A 141 1.36 -19.98 1.39
C GLU A 141 2.71 -19.72 0.69
N ARG A 142 3.23 -18.50 0.85
CA ARG A 142 4.54 -18.10 0.33
C ARG A 142 5.40 -17.58 1.48
N PRO A 143 6.39 -18.36 1.93
CA PRO A 143 7.37 -17.89 2.90
C PRO A 143 8.10 -16.66 2.38
N LEU A 144 8.33 -15.68 3.26
CA LEU A 144 9.10 -14.48 2.99
C LEU A 144 10.48 -14.57 3.62
N THR A 145 11.47 -14.03 2.92
CA THR A 145 12.82 -13.86 3.42
C THR A 145 13.30 -12.44 3.18
N TYR A 146 14.19 -11.94 4.05
CA TYR A 146 14.67 -10.57 4.03
C TYR A 146 16.18 -10.51 4.06
N GLU A 147 16.74 -9.53 3.37
CA GLU A 147 18.12 -9.07 3.53
C GLU A 147 18.07 -7.67 4.15
N PHE A 148 19.03 -7.37 5.02
CA PHE A 148 19.11 -6.13 5.78
C PHE A 148 20.46 -5.45 5.54
N ASP A 149 20.50 -4.13 5.66
CA ASP A 149 21.73 -3.38 5.78
C ASP A 149 22.28 -3.37 7.21
N GLU A 150 23.39 -2.65 7.42
CA GLU A 150 24.06 -2.55 8.72
C GLU A 150 23.23 -1.85 9.79
N ASP A 151 22.27 -1.00 9.39
CA ASP A 151 21.37 -0.25 10.25
C ASP A 151 20.05 -1.01 10.52
N GLY A 152 19.87 -2.19 9.91
CA GLY A 152 18.69 -3.04 10.08
C GLY A 152 17.50 -2.69 9.18
N TYR A 153 17.68 -1.86 8.16
CA TYR A 153 16.66 -1.65 7.15
C TYR A 153 16.62 -2.78 6.13
N VAL A 154 15.41 -3.12 5.69
CA VAL A 154 15.23 -4.16 4.67
C VAL A 154 15.73 -3.66 3.32
N THR A 155 16.76 -4.26 2.80
CA THR A 155 17.27 -3.97 1.45
C THR A 155 16.65 -4.87 0.39
N LYS A 156 16.13 -6.04 0.79
CA LYS A 156 15.46 -6.95 -0.13
C LYS A 156 14.43 -7.82 0.60
N MET A 157 13.30 -8.03 -0.05
CA MET A 157 12.29 -9.01 0.35
C MET A 157 12.11 -10.01 -0.79
N SER A 158 12.05 -11.31 -0.49
CA SER A 158 11.92 -12.36 -1.49
C SER A 158 10.85 -13.39 -1.13
N TRP A 159 10.21 -13.96 -2.16
CA TRP A 159 9.30 -15.12 -2.05
C TRP A 159 9.44 -16.00 -3.30
N GLY A 160 9.88 -17.23 -3.13
CA GLY A 160 10.21 -18.11 -4.24
C GLY A 160 11.32 -17.52 -5.12
N SER A 161 11.06 -17.34 -6.41
CA SER A 161 12.00 -16.74 -7.38
C SER A 161 11.80 -15.24 -7.58
N VAL A 162 10.83 -14.64 -6.90
CA VAL A 162 10.48 -13.21 -7.02
C VAL A 162 11.11 -12.45 -5.87
N TYR A 163 11.56 -11.22 -6.13
CA TYR A 163 12.08 -10.33 -5.09
C TYR A 163 11.79 -8.85 -5.38
N ILE A 164 11.81 -8.05 -4.32
CA ILE A 164 11.78 -6.59 -4.36
C ILE A 164 13.06 -6.09 -3.72
N VAL A 165 13.69 -5.10 -4.32
CA VAL A 165 14.83 -4.36 -3.76
C VAL A 165 14.33 -2.99 -3.32
N PHE A 166 14.69 -2.62 -2.09
CA PHE A 166 14.42 -1.30 -1.52
C PHE A 166 15.71 -0.48 -1.57
N VAL A 167 15.59 0.75 -2.04
CA VAL A 167 16.68 1.72 -2.12
C VAL A 167 16.24 2.93 -1.31
N TYR A 168 17.04 3.29 -0.30
CA TYR A 168 16.77 4.40 0.61
C TYR A 168 17.65 5.61 0.31
#